data_5b5a69e0ac8cd906480eebd8ca1e6ad6
#
_entry.id   5b5a69e0ac8cd906480eebd8ca1e6ad6
#
_cell.length_a   1.000
_cell.length_b   1.000
_cell.length_c   1.000
_cell.angle_alpha   90.00
_cell.angle_beta   90.00
_cell.angle_gamma   90.00
#
_symmetry.space_group_name_H-M   'P 1'
#
loop_
_entity.id
_entity.type
_entity.pdbx_description
1 polymer ?
#
loop_
_entity_poly.entity_id
_entity_poly.type
_entity_poly.pdbx_seq_one_letter_code
_entity_poly.pdbx_strand_id
1 'polypeptide(L)'
;MLRRISATLLVLALAVGQPPARAASVSPLGVVTQALRANLSRATVSAGATVYDGDSFTTASDGLVRVRAGAAQFYLAGQSAINLHSIPGGMVAKLTLGTMVFSSARLGAMSVEVGEAHIRPATDQPTVAQISIVGPKVIDIRAQRGSLQFSYAGEIQIVSEGAAYRFVLDPPNDDLAISGLPNKKRQPPWKKPKAFIYFAIGAMSVATYIAIDEALESPSKP
;
A
#
# COMPACT_ATOMS: atom_id res chain seq x y z
N MET A 1 -9.12 -39.27 59.15
CA MET A 1 -9.70 -38.00 58.73
C MET A 1 -8.70 -36.99 58.07
N LEU A 2 -7.42 -37.01 58.45
CA LEU A 2 -6.39 -36.10 57.87
C LEU A 2 -6.14 -36.26 56.37
N ARG A 3 -6.28 -37.41 55.73
CA ARG A 3 -6.00 -37.68 54.31
C ARG A 3 -7.00 -37.02 53.34
N ARG A 4 -8.21 -36.76 53.82
CA ARG A 4 -9.27 -36.12 52.98
C ARG A 4 -9.16 -34.59 52.94
N ILE A 5 -8.57 -34.00 53.97
CA ILE A 5 -8.34 -32.54 54.06
C ILE A 5 -7.19 -32.10 53.14
N SER A 6 -6.16 -32.94 53.01
CA SER A 6 -5.01 -32.62 52.12
C SER A 6 -5.37 -32.60 50.63
N ALA A 7 -6.33 -33.47 50.20
CA ALA A 7 -6.75 -33.53 48.82
C ALA A 7 -7.61 -32.27 48.41
N THR A 8 -8.43 -31.79 49.33
CA THR A 8 -9.28 -30.62 49.12
C THR A 8 -8.46 -29.33 49.04
N LEU A 9 -7.39 -29.22 49.83
CA LEU A 9 -6.49 -28.07 49.82
C LEU A 9 -5.66 -28.00 48.54
N LEU A 10 -5.27 -29.16 47.97
CA LEU A 10 -4.51 -29.22 46.72
C LEU A 10 -5.34 -28.79 45.50
N VAL A 11 -6.64 -29.12 45.47
CA VAL A 11 -7.56 -28.72 44.38
C VAL A 11 -7.83 -27.22 44.42
N LEU A 12 -7.93 -26.63 45.61
CA LEU A 12 -8.17 -25.21 45.79
C LEU A 12 -6.93 -24.36 45.34
N ALA A 13 -5.71 -24.88 45.56
CA ALA A 13 -4.49 -24.20 45.18
C ALA A 13 -4.29 -24.15 43.64
N LEU A 14 -4.80 -25.13 42.88
CA LEU A 14 -4.73 -25.13 41.41
C LEU A 14 -5.72 -24.14 40.76
N ALA A 15 -6.81 -23.79 41.47
CA ALA A 15 -7.81 -22.87 40.90
C ALA A 15 -7.43 -21.38 40.99
N VAL A 16 -6.50 -21.02 41.88
CA VAL A 16 -6.11 -19.60 42.12
C VAL A 16 -4.92 -19.15 41.26
N GLY A 17 -4.26 -20.05 40.56
CA GLY A 17 -2.99 -19.78 39.86
C GLY A 17 -3.08 -19.52 38.37
N GLN A 18 -4.25 -19.46 37.76
CA GLN A 18 -4.34 -19.15 36.32
C GLN A 18 -4.42 -17.62 36.11
N PRO A 19 -3.36 -16.99 35.61
CA PRO A 19 -3.48 -15.59 35.18
C PRO A 19 -4.55 -15.51 34.09
N PRO A 20 -5.42 -14.48 34.10
CA PRO A 20 -6.38 -14.31 33.03
C PRO A 20 -5.63 -14.24 31.72
N ALA A 21 -5.89 -15.19 30.82
CA ALA A 21 -5.37 -15.15 29.47
C ALA A 21 -5.99 -13.90 28.82
N ARG A 22 -5.22 -12.80 28.79
CA ARG A 22 -5.56 -11.65 27.99
C ARG A 22 -5.46 -12.08 26.53
N ALA A 23 -6.57 -12.43 25.93
CA ALA A 23 -6.66 -12.52 24.50
C ALA A 23 -6.27 -11.13 23.96
N ALA A 24 -5.11 -11.02 23.32
CA ALA A 24 -4.74 -9.82 22.61
C ALA A 24 -5.82 -9.61 21.53
N SER A 25 -6.69 -8.63 21.73
CA SER A 25 -7.68 -8.28 20.73
C SER A 25 -6.96 -7.66 19.53
N VAL A 26 -6.84 -8.43 18.47
CA VAL A 26 -6.31 -7.94 17.20
C VAL A 26 -7.36 -6.97 16.64
N SER A 27 -7.04 -5.68 16.58
CA SER A 27 -7.95 -4.70 16.01
C SER A 27 -8.03 -4.87 14.49
N PRO A 28 -9.22 -4.92 13.89
CA PRO A 28 -9.36 -4.99 12.46
C PRO A 28 -8.88 -3.70 11.79
N LEU A 29 -8.20 -3.82 10.66
CA LEU A 29 -7.81 -2.70 9.81
C LEU A 29 -8.99 -2.20 8.97
N GLY A 30 -9.84 -3.10 8.50
CA GLY A 30 -10.93 -2.77 7.62
C GLY A 30 -11.78 -3.94 7.23
N VAL A 31 -12.61 -3.70 6.21
CA VAL A 31 -13.55 -4.69 5.65
C VAL A 31 -13.46 -4.68 4.13
N VAL A 32 -13.50 -5.86 3.54
CA VAL A 32 -13.63 -6.06 2.09
C VAL A 32 -15.06 -5.67 1.69
N THR A 33 -15.18 -4.67 0.83
CA THR A 33 -16.50 -4.24 0.33
C THR A 33 -16.88 -4.92 -0.99
N GLN A 34 -15.86 -5.33 -1.76
CA GLN A 34 -16.04 -6.07 -3.00
C GLN A 34 -14.85 -6.98 -3.24
N ALA A 35 -15.09 -8.18 -3.72
CA ALA A 35 -14.05 -9.11 -4.15
C ALA A 35 -14.55 -9.94 -5.33
N LEU A 36 -13.68 -10.11 -6.31
CA LEU A 36 -13.89 -10.97 -7.46
C LEU A 36 -12.57 -11.67 -7.77
N ARG A 37 -12.55 -12.99 -7.83
CA ARG A 37 -11.36 -13.81 -8.15
C ARG A 37 -10.10 -13.31 -7.42
N ALA A 38 -10.23 -13.20 -6.10
CA ALA A 38 -9.18 -12.71 -5.23
C ALA A 38 -9.02 -13.61 -4.02
N ASN A 39 -7.84 -13.56 -3.44
CA ASN A 39 -7.50 -14.27 -2.21
C ASN A 39 -7.05 -13.28 -1.14
N LEU A 40 -7.39 -13.59 0.10
CA LEU A 40 -6.90 -12.97 1.32
C LEU A 40 -6.09 -14.05 2.07
N SER A 41 -4.80 -13.81 2.27
CA SER A 41 -3.91 -14.71 3.00
C SER A 41 -4.06 -16.19 2.59
N ARG A 42 -4.10 -16.46 1.27
CA ARG A 42 -4.23 -17.78 0.59
C ARG A 42 -5.64 -18.38 0.55
N ALA A 43 -6.63 -17.77 1.16
CA ALA A 43 -8.03 -18.21 1.07
C ALA A 43 -8.81 -17.30 0.11
N THR A 44 -9.77 -17.87 -0.62
CA THR A 44 -10.69 -17.06 -1.45
C THR A 44 -11.42 -16.05 -0.57
N VAL A 45 -11.41 -14.79 -0.97
CA VAL A 45 -12.04 -13.71 -0.23
C VAL A 45 -13.40 -13.34 -0.82
N SER A 46 -14.32 -12.96 0.05
CA SER A 46 -15.64 -12.44 -0.30
C SER A 46 -15.88 -11.08 0.35
N ALA A 47 -16.85 -10.33 -0.18
CA ALA A 47 -17.32 -9.12 0.46
C ALA A 47 -17.79 -9.42 1.90
N GLY A 48 -17.52 -8.51 2.82
CA GLY A 48 -17.77 -8.68 4.26
C GLY A 48 -16.58 -9.27 5.04
N ALA A 49 -15.55 -9.79 4.39
CA ALA A 49 -14.37 -10.31 5.07
C ALA A 49 -13.66 -9.18 5.85
N THR A 50 -13.27 -9.46 7.09
CA THR A 50 -12.50 -8.55 7.92
C THR A 50 -11.01 -8.66 7.58
N VAL A 51 -10.34 -7.52 7.55
CA VAL A 51 -8.91 -7.40 7.22
C VAL A 51 -8.14 -7.03 8.48
N TYR A 52 -7.00 -7.69 8.68
CA TYR A 52 -6.14 -7.51 9.83
C TYR A 52 -4.72 -7.09 9.42
N ASP A 53 -3.94 -6.72 10.42
CA ASP A 53 -2.50 -6.47 10.25
C ASP A 53 -1.78 -7.74 9.77
N GLY A 54 -0.89 -7.58 8.78
CA GLY A 54 -0.17 -8.67 8.14
C GLY A 54 -0.94 -9.41 7.04
N ASP A 55 -2.20 -9.07 6.78
CA ASP A 55 -2.96 -9.69 5.70
C ASP A 55 -2.40 -9.33 4.32
N SER A 56 -2.49 -10.30 3.41
CA SER A 56 -2.07 -10.13 2.01
C SER A 56 -3.22 -10.39 1.06
N PHE A 57 -3.33 -9.55 0.03
CA PHE A 57 -4.27 -9.76 -1.07
C PHE A 57 -3.54 -10.11 -2.36
N THR A 58 -4.12 -11.02 -3.10
CA THR A 58 -3.75 -11.33 -4.49
C THR A 58 -4.99 -11.39 -5.36
N THR A 59 -4.90 -10.88 -6.58
CA THR A 59 -5.98 -10.91 -7.56
C THR A 59 -5.58 -11.69 -8.80
N ALA A 60 -6.53 -12.45 -9.37
CA ALA A 60 -6.37 -13.07 -10.70
C ALA A 60 -6.32 -12.00 -11.80
N SER A 61 -6.10 -12.38 -13.05
CA SER A 61 -6.00 -11.45 -14.20
C SER A 61 -7.23 -10.57 -14.39
N ASP A 62 -8.39 -11.07 -14.08
CA ASP A 62 -9.69 -10.41 -14.14
C ASP A 62 -10.30 -10.26 -12.73
N GLY A 63 -9.45 -10.33 -11.72
CA GLY A 63 -9.83 -10.17 -10.32
C GLY A 63 -9.84 -8.71 -9.89
N LEU A 64 -10.51 -8.46 -8.78
CA LEU A 64 -10.49 -7.17 -8.10
C LEU A 64 -10.75 -7.34 -6.60
N VAL A 65 -10.24 -6.41 -5.83
CA VAL A 65 -10.61 -6.27 -4.41
C VAL A 65 -10.80 -4.80 -4.10
N ARG A 66 -11.85 -4.50 -3.34
CA ARG A 66 -12.06 -3.20 -2.73
C ARG A 66 -12.12 -3.35 -1.23
N VAL A 67 -11.35 -2.56 -0.52
CA VAL A 67 -11.30 -2.56 0.94
C VAL A 67 -11.55 -1.16 1.46
N ARG A 68 -12.35 -1.07 2.51
CA ARG A 68 -12.57 0.16 3.29
C ARG A 68 -11.93 0.00 4.66
N ALA A 69 -11.09 0.95 5.04
CA ALA A 69 -10.33 0.92 6.27
C ALA A 69 -10.31 2.31 6.92
N GLY A 70 -11.22 2.55 7.84
CA GLY A 70 -11.34 3.84 8.51
C GLY A 70 -11.51 5.01 7.53
N ALA A 71 -10.53 5.93 7.53
CA ALA A 71 -10.50 7.11 6.65
C ALA A 71 -9.83 6.84 5.29
N ALA A 72 -9.53 5.61 4.98
CA ALA A 72 -8.94 5.19 3.71
C ALA A 72 -9.75 4.09 3.06
N GLN A 73 -9.64 4.01 1.75
CA GLN A 73 -10.11 2.87 0.97
C GLN A 73 -9.16 2.60 -0.17
N PHE A 74 -9.10 1.37 -0.64
CA PHE A 74 -8.33 1.04 -1.81
C PHE A 74 -9.04 0.03 -2.70
N TYR A 75 -8.65 0.08 -3.95
CA TYR A 75 -9.02 -0.84 -5.01
C TYR A 75 -7.74 -1.48 -5.55
N LEU A 76 -7.73 -2.80 -5.63
CA LEU A 76 -6.66 -3.58 -6.21
C LEU A 76 -7.15 -4.15 -7.55
N ALA A 77 -6.47 -3.82 -8.62
CA ALA A 77 -6.79 -4.31 -9.97
C ALA A 77 -6.38 -5.77 -10.17
N GLY A 78 -6.71 -6.33 -11.32
CA GLY A 78 -6.26 -7.68 -11.68
C GLY A 78 -4.73 -7.81 -11.74
N GLN A 79 -4.23 -9.02 -11.52
CA GLN A 79 -2.80 -9.36 -11.48
C GLN A 79 -2.01 -8.50 -10.48
N SER A 80 -2.57 -8.26 -9.32
CA SER A 80 -1.95 -7.40 -8.31
C SER A 80 -1.78 -8.15 -6.99
N ALA A 81 -0.79 -7.73 -6.22
CA ALA A 81 -0.49 -8.28 -4.91
C ALA A 81 -0.05 -7.19 -3.94
N ILE A 82 -0.63 -7.20 -2.73
CA ILE A 82 -0.27 -6.28 -1.64
C ILE A 82 -0.16 -7.03 -0.32
N ASN A 83 0.64 -6.45 0.59
CA ASN A 83 0.61 -6.79 2.02
C ASN A 83 0.21 -5.54 2.79
N LEU A 84 -0.59 -5.71 3.84
CA LEU A 84 -1.10 -4.62 4.65
C LEU A 84 -0.45 -4.62 6.02
N HIS A 85 -0.07 -3.46 6.50
CA HIS A 85 0.47 -3.26 7.83
C HIS A 85 -0.22 -2.10 8.54
N SER A 86 -0.51 -2.32 9.81
CA SER A 86 -1.03 -1.28 10.70
C SER A 86 0.09 -0.34 11.12
N ILE A 87 -0.20 0.96 11.09
CA ILE A 87 0.65 1.99 11.67
C ILE A 87 -0.19 2.88 12.60
N PRO A 88 0.40 3.61 13.53
CA PRO A 88 -0.36 4.56 14.36
C PRO A 88 -1.13 5.56 13.50
N GLY A 89 -2.46 5.52 13.61
CA GLY A 89 -3.35 6.43 12.89
C GLY A 89 -3.70 6.04 11.45
N GLY A 90 -3.21 4.90 10.92
CA GLY A 90 -3.49 4.50 9.55
C GLY A 90 -2.95 3.12 9.18
N MET A 91 -2.65 2.97 7.89
CA MET A 91 -2.11 1.73 7.33
C MET A 91 -1.06 2.01 6.26
N VAL A 92 -0.20 1.03 6.06
CA VAL A 92 0.73 0.93 4.93
C VAL A 92 0.30 -0.24 4.06
N ALA A 93 0.16 -0.01 2.76
CA ALA A 93 -0.01 -1.06 1.77
C ALA A 93 1.30 -1.24 0.99
N LYS A 94 1.93 -2.38 1.15
CA LYS A 94 3.12 -2.74 0.37
C LYS A 94 2.68 -3.40 -0.92
N LEU A 95 2.72 -2.65 -2.02
CA LEU A 95 2.42 -3.14 -3.37
C LEU A 95 3.65 -3.89 -3.89
N THR A 96 3.47 -5.17 -4.21
CA THR A 96 4.54 -6.03 -4.73
C THR A 96 4.38 -6.34 -6.21
N LEU A 97 3.16 -6.23 -6.73
CA LEU A 97 2.84 -6.47 -8.15
C LEU A 97 1.56 -5.73 -8.54
N GLY A 98 1.50 -5.26 -9.79
CA GLY A 98 0.27 -4.78 -10.44
C GLY A 98 -0.09 -3.35 -10.11
N THR A 99 -1.38 -3.08 -9.98
CA THR A 99 -1.95 -1.73 -9.86
C THR A 99 -2.89 -1.61 -8.67
N MET A 100 -2.72 -0.54 -7.95
CA MET A 100 -3.54 -0.15 -6.81
C MET A 100 -4.03 1.29 -6.99
N VAL A 101 -5.31 1.52 -6.70
CA VAL A 101 -5.88 2.86 -6.53
C VAL A 101 -6.23 3.02 -5.06
N PHE A 102 -5.89 4.14 -4.46
CA PHE A 102 -6.31 4.42 -3.10
C PHE A 102 -6.91 5.81 -2.95
N SER A 103 -7.76 5.94 -1.97
CA SER A 103 -8.30 7.20 -1.50
C SER A 103 -8.01 7.34 -0.01
N SER A 104 -7.53 8.50 0.40
CA SER A 104 -7.27 8.84 1.80
C SER A 104 -7.96 10.15 2.12
N ALA A 105 -8.79 10.16 3.14
CA ALA A 105 -9.53 11.37 3.54
C ALA A 105 -8.68 12.34 4.37
N ARG A 106 -7.54 11.87 4.90
CA ARG A 106 -6.62 12.68 5.73
C ARG A 106 -5.19 12.19 5.61
N LEU A 107 -4.26 13.05 5.97
CA LEU A 107 -2.83 12.70 6.07
C LEU A 107 -2.63 11.53 7.03
N GLY A 108 -1.78 10.57 6.66
CA GLY A 108 -1.42 9.44 7.49
C GLY A 108 -2.44 8.29 7.53
N ALA A 109 -3.67 8.45 6.99
CA ALA A 109 -4.62 7.35 6.96
C ALA A 109 -4.16 6.18 6.09
N MET A 110 -3.43 6.47 5.02
CA MET A 110 -2.85 5.46 4.14
C MET A 110 -1.57 5.95 3.48
N SER A 111 -0.60 5.06 3.37
CA SER A 111 0.59 5.19 2.53
C SER A 111 0.83 3.90 1.75
N VAL A 112 1.58 4.00 0.67
CA VAL A 112 1.91 2.85 -0.19
C VAL A 112 3.42 2.73 -0.28
N GLU A 113 3.91 1.50 -0.18
CA GLU A 113 5.31 1.15 -0.39
C GLU A 113 5.45 0.29 -1.63
N VAL A 114 6.47 0.58 -2.44
CA VAL A 114 6.88 -0.23 -3.59
C VAL A 114 8.38 -0.46 -3.49
N GLY A 115 8.79 -1.65 -3.06
CA GLY A 115 10.18 -1.89 -2.70
C GLY A 115 10.62 -0.97 -1.56
N GLU A 116 11.59 -0.09 -1.81
CA GLU A 116 12.07 0.93 -0.88
C GLU A 116 11.47 2.33 -1.14
N ALA A 117 10.63 2.45 -2.16
CA ALA A 117 9.93 3.70 -2.42
C ALA A 117 8.70 3.86 -1.54
N HIS A 118 8.50 5.05 -0.99
CA HIS A 118 7.37 5.40 -0.16
C HIS A 118 6.52 6.48 -0.84
N ILE A 119 5.22 6.25 -0.94
CA ILE A 119 4.24 7.14 -1.54
C ILE A 119 3.17 7.46 -0.50
N ARG A 120 2.93 8.74 -0.24
CA ARG A 120 1.93 9.18 0.73
C ARG A 120 1.27 10.48 0.28
N PRO A 121 0.08 10.82 0.80
CA PRO A 121 -0.47 12.15 0.67
C PRO A 121 0.55 13.21 1.12
N ALA A 122 0.68 14.28 0.37
CA ALA A 122 1.61 15.38 0.69
C ALA A 122 0.99 16.39 1.67
N THR A 123 -0.34 16.48 1.69
CA THR A 123 -1.11 17.44 2.50
C THR A 123 -2.28 16.74 3.17
N ASP A 124 -2.89 17.38 4.17
CA ASP A 124 -4.10 16.89 4.85
C ASP A 124 -5.37 17.19 4.06
N GLN A 125 -5.32 16.95 2.76
CA GLN A 125 -6.45 17.06 1.84
C GLN A 125 -6.88 15.67 1.37
N PRO A 126 -8.16 15.47 1.04
CA PRO A 126 -8.59 14.23 0.42
C PRO A 126 -7.77 13.93 -0.83
N THR A 127 -7.16 12.77 -0.84
CA THR A 127 -6.22 12.35 -1.89
C THR A 127 -6.73 11.09 -2.56
N VAL A 128 -6.69 11.08 -3.91
CA VAL A 128 -6.98 9.91 -4.74
C VAL A 128 -5.81 9.70 -5.67
N ALA A 129 -5.26 8.51 -5.66
CA ALA A 129 -4.08 8.20 -6.46
C ALA A 129 -4.08 6.77 -6.99
N GLN A 130 -3.46 6.60 -8.14
CA GLN A 130 -3.14 5.32 -8.74
C GLN A 130 -1.63 5.09 -8.72
N ILE A 131 -1.24 3.88 -8.35
CA ILE A 131 0.15 3.43 -8.35
C ILE A 131 0.19 2.11 -9.10
N SER A 132 1.10 1.99 -10.06
CA SER A 132 1.26 0.81 -10.89
C SER A 132 2.74 0.43 -10.99
N ILE A 133 3.05 -0.83 -10.75
CA ILE A 133 4.36 -1.40 -11.04
C ILE A 133 4.32 -1.86 -12.49
N VAL A 134 5.04 -1.17 -13.37
CA VAL A 134 5.04 -1.45 -14.82
C VAL A 134 6.29 -2.19 -15.29
N GLY A 135 7.25 -2.34 -14.41
CA GLY A 135 8.48 -3.10 -14.68
C GLY A 135 9.39 -3.16 -13.46
N PRO A 136 10.49 -3.92 -13.55
CA PRO A 136 11.51 -3.91 -12.52
C PRO A 136 12.00 -2.48 -12.29
N LYS A 137 11.88 -1.99 -11.05
CA LYS A 137 12.27 -0.61 -10.68
C LYS A 137 11.56 0.52 -11.45
N VAL A 138 10.41 0.23 -12.07
CA VAL A 138 9.62 1.25 -12.80
C VAL A 138 8.23 1.33 -12.22
N ILE A 139 7.87 2.52 -11.73
CA ILE A 139 6.62 2.80 -11.03
C ILE A 139 5.92 3.96 -11.74
N ASP A 140 4.66 3.76 -12.12
CA ASP A 140 3.79 4.83 -12.57
C ASP A 140 2.95 5.33 -11.40
N ILE A 141 2.94 6.64 -11.17
CA ILE A 141 2.17 7.29 -10.12
C ILE A 141 1.31 8.38 -10.77
N ARG A 142 0.02 8.34 -10.47
CA ARG A 142 -0.94 9.37 -10.89
C ARG A 142 -1.65 9.92 -9.67
N ALA A 143 -1.57 11.23 -9.46
CA ALA A 143 -2.35 11.96 -8.47
C ALA A 143 -3.62 12.50 -9.13
N GLN A 144 -4.78 11.90 -8.87
CA GLN A 144 -6.05 12.38 -9.45
C GLN A 144 -6.63 13.54 -8.66
N ARG A 145 -6.55 13.44 -7.33
CA ARG A 145 -6.95 14.47 -6.39
C ARG A 145 -5.92 14.58 -5.29
N GLY A 146 -5.61 15.79 -4.89
CA GLY A 146 -4.56 16.06 -3.92
C GLY A 146 -3.17 15.75 -4.46
N SER A 147 -2.16 16.21 -3.77
CA SER A 147 -0.76 15.98 -4.15
C SER A 147 -0.18 14.81 -3.35
N LEU A 148 0.78 14.11 -3.97
CA LEU A 148 1.50 13.01 -3.35
C LEU A 148 2.95 13.38 -3.12
N GLN A 149 3.52 12.85 -2.07
CA GLN A 149 4.95 12.81 -1.84
C GLN A 149 5.47 11.42 -2.20
N PHE A 150 6.37 11.36 -3.16
CA PHE A 150 7.19 10.20 -3.49
C PHE A 150 8.56 10.37 -2.85
N SER A 151 9.07 9.34 -2.17
CA SER A 151 10.42 9.34 -1.60
C SER A 151 11.11 8.02 -1.86
N TYR A 152 12.40 8.09 -2.24
CA TYR A 152 13.26 6.96 -2.50
C TYR A 152 14.71 7.32 -2.23
N ALA A 153 15.46 6.48 -1.50
CA ALA A 153 16.86 6.66 -1.15
C ALA A 153 17.21 8.07 -0.59
N GLY A 154 16.27 8.66 0.17
CA GLY A 154 16.44 9.99 0.77
C GLY A 154 16.11 11.17 -0.15
N GLU A 155 15.81 10.93 -1.42
CA GLU A 155 15.30 11.95 -2.33
C GLU A 155 13.78 12.02 -2.28
N ILE A 156 13.23 13.23 -2.47
CA ILE A 156 11.79 13.48 -2.40
C ILE A 156 11.34 14.21 -3.66
N GLN A 157 10.22 13.76 -4.21
CA GLN A 157 9.52 14.40 -5.33
C GLN A 157 8.05 14.58 -5.00
N ILE A 158 7.51 15.75 -5.29
CA ILE A 158 6.07 16.00 -5.20
C ILE A 158 5.42 15.71 -6.57
N VAL A 159 4.38 14.88 -6.53
CA VAL A 159 3.48 14.63 -7.65
C VAL A 159 2.25 15.51 -7.42
N SER A 160 2.13 16.57 -8.21
CA SER A 160 1.01 17.51 -8.09
C SER A 160 -0.31 16.88 -8.51
N GLU A 161 -1.41 17.41 -8.00
CA GLU A 161 -2.76 17.03 -8.44
C GLU A 161 -2.90 17.12 -9.97
N GLY A 162 -3.55 16.14 -10.57
CA GLY A 162 -3.71 16.00 -12.01
C GLY A 162 -2.48 15.48 -12.75
N ALA A 163 -1.32 15.41 -12.10
CA ALA A 163 -0.09 14.95 -12.72
C ALA A 163 0.04 13.42 -12.70
N ALA A 164 0.74 12.92 -13.71
CA ALA A 164 1.16 11.52 -13.79
C ALA A 164 2.64 11.45 -14.18
N TYR A 165 3.39 10.67 -13.41
CA TYR A 165 4.83 10.50 -13.62
C TYR A 165 5.20 9.02 -13.63
N ARG A 166 6.16 8.70 -14.49
CA ARG A 166 6.89 7.44 -14.47
C ARG A 166 8.22 7.65 -13.74
N PHE A 167 8.42 6.90 -12.67
CA PHE A 167 9.66 6.88 -11.90
C PHE A 167 10.47 5.65 -12.30
N VAL A 168 11.73 5.87 -12.64
CA VAL A 168 12.73 4.80 -12.86
C VAL A 168 13.70 4.87 -11.71
N LEU A 169 13.69 3.87 -10.85
CA LEU A 169 14.55 3.76 -9.67
C LEU A 169 15.94 3.25 -10.08
N ASP A 170 16.97 3.73 -9.41
CA ASP A 170 18.37 3.38 -9.69
C ASP A 170 18.66 3.38 -11.21
N PRO A 171 18.48 4.51 -11.90
CA PRO A 171 18.77 4.55 -13.33
C PRO A 171 20.22 4.16 -13.55
N PRO A 172 20.53 3.39 -14.62
CA PRO A 172 21.91 3.06 -14.92
C PRO A 172 22.70 4.36 -14.97
N ASN A 173 23.82 4.41 -14.24
CA ASN A 173 24.72 5.56 -14.31
C ASN A 173 25.07 5.77 -15.78
N ASP A 174 24.80 6.98 -16.28
CA ASP A 174 25.06 7.38 -17.67
C ASP A 174 26.58 7.48 -17.95
N ASP A 175 27.29 6.40 -17.74
CA ASP A 175 28.59 6.08 -18.33
C ASP A 175 28.43 5.31 -19.65
N LEU A 176 27.26 5.41 -20.29
CA LEU A 176 27.15 5.13 -21.72
C LEU A 176 27.93 6.23 -22.46
N ALA A 177 29.24 6.09 -22.40
CA ALA A 177 30.10 6.74 -23.36
C ALA A 177 29.65 6.29 -24.76
N ILE A 178 28.88 7.15 -25.44
CA ILE A 178 28.77 7.11 -26.87
C ILE A 178 30.21 7.35 -27.34
N SER A 179 30.91 6.25 -27.59
CA SER A 179 32.24 6.25 -28.15
C SER A 179 32.16 6.92 -29.52
N GLY A 180 32.54 8.20 -29.63
CA GLY A 180 32.59 8.88 -30.89
C GLY A 180 32.54 10.40 -30.89
N LEU A 181 32.31 11.09 -29.77
CA LEU A 181 32.35 12.55 -29.74
C LEU A 181 33.47 13.06 -28.83
N PRO A 182 34.45 13.83 -29.35
CA PRO A 182 35.46 14.46 -28.53
C PRO A 182 34.83 15.67 -27.82
N ASN A 183 34.79 15.63 -26.55
CA ASN A 183 34.58 16.70 -25.57
C ASN A 183 33.50 16.40 -24.52
N LYS A 184 33.79 15.45 -23.66
CA LYS A 184 33.04 15.29 -22.41
C LYS A 184 33.62 16.22 -21.37
N LYS A 185 32.96 17.33 -21.05
CA LYS A 185 33.23 18.05 -19.80
C LYS A 185 33.00 17.06 -18.67
N ARG A 186 34.07 16.65 -17.99
CA ARG A 186 34.00 15.82 -16.77
C ARG A 186 33.06 16.51 -15.81
N GLN A 187 31.95 15.85 -15.48
CA GLN A 187 31.08 16.31 -14.42
C GLN A 187 31.88 16.34 -13.13
N PRO A 188 31.73 17.39 -12.31
CA PRO A 188 32.46 17.49 -11.06
C PRO A 188 32.06 16.31 -10.14
N PRO A 189 33.03 15.71 -9.41
CA PRO A 189 32.85 14.46 -8.65
C PRO A 189 31.86 14.53 -7.48
N TRP A 190 31.25 15.69 -7.20
CA TRP A 190 30.29 15.89 -6.12
C TRP A 190 28.81 15.76 -6.53
N LYS A 191 28.50 15.58 -7.82
CA LYS A 191 27.14 15.25 -8.24
C LYS A 191 26.88 13.76 -7.93
N LYS A 192 26.23 13.51 -6.79
CA LYS A 192 25.70 12.17 -6.50
C LYS A 192 24.77 11.75 -7.65
N PRO A 193 24.88 10.50 -8.15
CA PRO A 193 23.89 9.99 -9.09
C PRO A 193 22.50 10.14 -8.47
N LYS A 194 21.52 10.57 -9.25
CA LYS A 194 20.13 10.65 -8.78
C LYS A 194 19.64 9.24 -8.46
N ALA A 195 19.03 9.06 -7.32
CA ALA A 195 18.46 7.78 -6.91
C ALA A 195 17.28 7.37 -7.82
N PHE A 196 16.64 8.33 -8.46
CA PHE A 196 15.60 8.09 -9.47
C PHE A 196 15.53 9.21 -10.51
N ILE A 197 14.99 8.88 -11.67
CA ILE A 197 14.55 9.83 -12.70
C ILE A 197 13.06 9.69 -12.89
N TYR A 198 12.38 10.74 -13.31
CA TYR A 198 10.94 10.70 -13.57
C TYR A 198 10.60 11.45 -14.86
N PHE A 199 9.54 10.98 -15.51
CA PHE A 199 9.02 11.56 -16.75
C PHE A 199 7.53 11.82 -16.58
N ALA A 200 7.06 12.98 -17.02
CA ALA A 200 5.63 13.20 -17.12
C ALA A 200 5.05 12.27 -18.18
N ILE A 201 4.05 11.49 -17.80
CA ILE A 201 3.28 10.65 -18.71
C ILE A 201 1.98 11.36 -19.04
N GLY A 202 1.71 11.52 -20.33
CA GLY A 202 0.47 12.12 -20.80
C GLY A 202 -0.76 11.37 -20.28
N ALA A 203 -1.93 12.02 -20.33
CA ALA A 203 -3.18 11.48 -19.81
C ALA A 203 -3.43 10.07 -20.34
N MET A 204 -3.45 9.09 -19.43
CA MET A 204 -3.91 7.73 -19.75
C MET A 204 -5.38 7.79 -20.19
N SER A 205 -5.75 6.87 -21.07
CA SER A 205 -7.07 6.83 -21.72
C SER A 205 -8.24 6.95 -20.74
N VAL A 206 -9.29 7.61 -21.17
CA VAL A 206 -10.57 7.84 -20.49
C VAL A 206 -11.18 6.57 -19.87
N ALA A 207 -10.90 5.40 -20.43
CA ALA A 207 -11.40 4.10 -19.92
C ALA A 207 -10.92 3.77 -18.50
N THR A 208 -9.69 4.14 -18.14
CA THR A 208 -9.16 3.93 -16.77
C THR A 208 -9.78 4.93 -15.79
N TYR A 209 -10.14 6.11 -16.27
CA TYR A 209 -10.79 7.14 -15.46
C TYR A 209 -12.18 6.71 -14.98
N ILE A 210 -13.02 6.19 -15.88
CA ILE A 210 -14.39 5.73 -15.57
C ILE A 210 -14.36 4.59 -14.56
N ALA A 211 -13.46 3.62 -14.72
CA ALA A 211 -13.33 2.51 -13.79
C ALA A 211 -12.92 2.94 -12.37
N ILE A 212 -12.17 4.03 -12.24
CA ILE A 212 -11.72 4.54 -10.94
C ILE A 212 -12.81 5.35 -10.25
N ASP A 213 -13.53 6.19 -10.98
CA ASP A 213 -14.63 7.01 -10.45
C ASP A 213 -15.77 6.10 -9.96
N GLU A 214 -16.17 5.12 -10.78
CA GLU A 214 -17.14 4.09 -10.42
C GLU A 214 -16.63 3.19 -9.27
N ALA A 215 -15.32 2.97 -9.18
CA ALA A 215 -14.69 2.20 -8.12
C ALA A 215 -14.67 2.94 -6.76
N LEU A 216 -14.69 4.25 -6.75
CA LEU A 216 -14.58 5.07 -5.53
C LEU A 216 -15.91 5.70 -5.11
N GLU A 217 -16.90 5.77 -6.00
CA GLU A 217 -18.24 6.18 -5.62
C GLU A 217 -18.87 5.13 -4.69
N SER A 218 -19.13 5.55 -3.48
CA SER A 218 -19.86 4.74 -2.49
C SER A 218 -21.29 4.53 -2.99
N PRO A 219 -21.85 3.32 -2.96
CA PRO A 219 -23.28 3.12 -3.18
C PRO A 219 -24.04 3.60 -1.94
N SER A 220 -24.15 4.89 -1.74
CA SER A 220 -24.98 5.49 -0.72
C SER A 220 -25.83 6.58 -1.35
N LYS A 221 -26.82 6.14 -2.13
CA LYS A 221 -28.09 6.84 -2.24
C LYS A 221 -29.20 5.83 -2.04
N PRO A 222 -30.15 6.12 -1.12
CA PRO A 222 -31.34 5.33 -0.94
C PRO A 222 -32.23 5.36 -2.17
#